data_99c02c8e75a02ad9ec5a78a3ca266016
#
_entry.id   99c02c8e75a02ad9ec5a78a3ca266016
#
_cell.length_a   1.000
_cell.length_b   1.000
_cell.length_c   1.000
_cell.angle_alpha   90.00
_cell.angle_beta   90.00
_cell.angle_gamma   90.00
#
_symmetry.space_group_name_H-M   'P 1'
#
loop_
_entity.id
_entity.type
_entity.pdbx_description
1 polymer ?
#
loop_
_entity_poly.entity_id
_entity_poly.type
_entity_poly.pdbx_seq_one_letter_code
_entity_poly.pdbx_strand_id
1 'polypeptide(L)'
;VLIYRIHHEENADELLHYVSGILVPGGFGDRGIDGKITAIRYAREHGIPFLGLCLGMQLAIVEFARHVCGFNDAHSIELDPQTTHPVIHLMPEQDGIEDIGGTLRLGSYPCVLDKDSKAYELYGEETIHERHRHRYEVNNYYREDLQKSGMKLSGLSPDGRIVEMCELPSHPWFVATQAHPEFKSRPNRPHPLFKGFVGAALNYQDSHQ
;
A
#
# COMPACT_ATOMS: atom_id res chain seq x y z
N VAL A 1 -10.22 10.84 -10.13
CA VAL A 1 -11.33 9.87 -10.23
C VAL A 1 -11.89 9.59 -8.87
N LEU A 2 -13.21 9.64 -8.72
CA LEU A 2 -13.89 9.42 -7.46
C LEU A 2 -14.11 7.91 -7.25
N ILE A 3 -13.22 7.30 -6.47
CA ILE A 3 -13.19 5.85 -6.18
C ILE A 3 -14.53 5.31 -5.60
N TYR A 4 -15.34 6.15 -4.96
CA TYR A 4 -16.66 5.70 -4.43
C TYR A 4 -17.71 5.40 -5.50
N ARG A 5 -17.41 5.55 -6.78
CA ARG A 5 -18.28 5.13 -7.89
C ARG A 5 -17.98 3.72 -8.37
N ILE A 6 -16.87 3.15 -7.94
CA ILE A 6 -16.49 1.78 -8.28
C ILE A 6 -17.18 0.86 -7.26
N HIS A 7 -18.33 0.32 -7.64
CA HIS A 7 -19.10 -0.59 -6.78
C HIS A 7 -18.92 -2.06 -7.18
N HIS A 8 -18.55 -2.34 -8.43
CA HIS A 8 -18.36 -3.68 -8.98
C HIS A 8 -17.24 -3.68 -10.02
N GLU A 9 -16.64 -4.85 -10.27
CA GLU A 9 -15.59 -5.03 -11.28
C GLU A 9 -16.05 -4.60 -12.68
N GLU A 10 -17.33 -4.81 -13.01
CA GLU A 10 -17.90 -4.47 -14.32
C GLU A 10 -17.83 -2.98 -14.69
N ASN A 11 -17.78 -2.07 -13.71
CA ASN A 11 -17.66 -0.64 -14.01
C ASN A 11 -16.25 -0.09 -13.76
N ALA A 12 -15.29 -0.90 -13.33
CA ALA A 12 -13.92 -0.46 -13.12
C ALA A 12 -13.26 -0.06 -14.44
N ASP A 13 -13.42 -0.87 -15.50
CA ASP A 13 -12.87 -0.57 -16.82
C ASP A 13 -13.45 0.72 -17.39
N GLU A 14 -14.77 0.91 -17.32
CA GLU A 14 -15.43 2.15 -17.76
C GLU A 14 -14.87 3.40 -17.07
N LEU A 15 -14.55 3.30 -15.78
CA LEU A 15 -14.11 4.42 -14.96
C LEU A 15 -12.59 4.62 -14.95
N LEU A 16 -11.80 3.60 -15.26
CA LEU A 16 -10.36 3.61 -15.09
C LEU A 16 -9.55 3.43 -16.39
N HIS A 17 -10.15 3.03 -17.52
CA HIS A 17 -9.42 2.77 -18.75
C HIS A 17 -8.64 3.99 -19.30
N TYR A 18 -9.02 5.19 -18.91
CA TYR A 18 -8.40 6.44 -19.38
C TYR A 18 -7.38 7.03 -18.40
N VAL A 19 -7.15 6.40 -17.23
CA VAL A 19 -6.22 6.93 -16.25
C VAL A 19 -4.81 6.38 -16.48
N SER A 20 -3.81 7.21 -16.25
CA SER A 20 -2.39 6.85 -16.40
C SER A 20 -1.72 6.49 -15.09
N GLY A 21 -2.44 6.59 -13.98
CA GLY A 21 -1.95 6.23 -12.65
C GLY A 21 -3.07 6.22 -11.63
N ILE A 22 -2.97 5.32 -10.64
CA ILE A 22 -3.95 5.17 -9.56
C ILE A 22 -3.24 5.36 -8.22
N LEU A 23 -3.74 6.33 -7.42
CA LEU A 23 -3.27 6.58 -6.06
C LEU A 23 -4.40 6.29 -5.09
N VAL A 24 -4.15 5.41 -4.11
CA VAL A 24 -5.06 5.15 -3.00
C VAL A 24 -4.46 5.76 -1.73
N PRO A 25 -5.06 6.84 -1.21
CA PRO A 25 -4.53 7.57 -0.06
C PRO A 25 -4.80 6.85 1.26
N GLY A 26 -4.22 7.39 2.33
CA GLY A 26 -4.59 7.07 3.70
C GLY A 26 -6.04 7.43 4.00
N GLY A 27 -6.60 6.79 5.00
CA GLY A 27 -7.98 7.03 5.45
C GLY A 27 -8.33 6.15 6.64
N PHE A 28 -9.52 6.38 7.18
CA PHE A 28 -10.11 5.63 8.27
C PHE A 28 -11.53 5.22 7.91
N GLY A 29 -12.00 4.11 8.51
CA GLY A 29 -13.36 3.60 8.31
C GLY A 29 -13.51 2.77 7.03
N ASP A 30 -14.72 2.26 6.84
CA ASP A 30 -15.10 1.24 5.87
C ASP A 30 -15.56 1.78 4.51
N ARG A 31 -15.67 3.11 4.39
CA ARG A 31 -16.26 3.73 3.19
C ARG A 31 -15.44 3.48 1.93
N GLY A 32 -16.06 2.81 0.96
CA GLY A 32 -15.51 2.57 -0.38
C GLY A 32 -14.31 1.62 -0.41
N ILE A 33 -14.21 0.71 0.56
CA ILE A 33 -13.12 -0.27 0.67
C ILE A 33 -13.10 -1.18 -0.55
N ASP A 34 -14.25 -1.79 -0.91
CA ASP A 34 -14.34 -2.69 -2.06
C ASP A 34 -13.97 -1.99 -3.37
N GLY A 35 -14.44 -0.76 -3.57
CA GLY A 35 -14.06 0.04 -4.74
C GLY A 35 -12.56 0.36 -4.79
N LYS A 36 -11.91 0.57 -3.64
CA LYS A 36 -10.45 0.74 -3.58
C LYS A 36 -9.73 -0.56 -3.93
N ILE A 37 -10.16 -1.69 -3.39
CA ILE A 37 -9.59 -3.02 -3.70
C ILE A 37 -9.75 -3.31 -5.19
N THR A 38 -10.92 -3.05 -5.76
CA THR A 38 -11.18 -3.21 -7.20
C THR A 38 -10.26 -2.31 -8.04
N ALA A 39 -10.06 -1.06 -7.66
CA ALA A 39 -9.16 -0.14 -8.37
C ALA A 39 -7.68 -0.59 -8.27
N ILE A 40 -7.27 -1.13 -7.14
CA ILE A 40 -5.92 -1.69 -6.94
C ILE A 40 -5.72 -2.91 -7.83
N ARG A 41 -6.70 -3.82 -7.86
CA ARG A 41 -6.67 -4.99 -8.74
C ARG A 41 -6.58 -4.58 -10.21
N TYR A 42 -7.39 -3.61 -10.62
CA TYR A 42 -7.37 -3.07 -11.97
C TYR A 42 -5.98 -2.52 -12.32
N ALA A 43 -5.38 -1.71 -11.43
CA ALA A 43 -4.01 -1.22 -11.63
C ALA A 43 -3.00 -2.35 -11.82
N ARG A 44 -3.05 -3.37 -10.94
CA ARG A 44 -2.12 -4.50 -10.97
C ARG A 44 -2.25 -5.31 -12.25
N GLU A 45 -3.48 -5.62 -12.68
CA GLU A 45 -3.75 -6.47 -13.85
C GLU A 45 -3.50 -5.76 -15.18
N HIS A 46 -3.64 -4.44 -15.24
CA HIS A 46 -3.47 -3.64 -16.47
C HIS A 46 -2.13 -2.90 -16.55
N GLY A 47 -1.23 -3.12 -15.60
CA GLY A 47 0.09 -2.47 -15.60
C GLY A 47 0.05 -0.96 -15.39
N ILE A 48 -1.06 -0.44 -14.84
CA ILE A 48 -1.20 1.00 -14.56
C ILE A 48 -0.39 1.37 -13.31
N PRO A 49 0.48 2.38 -13.35
CA PRO A 49 1.22 2.84 -12.19
C PRO A 49 0.34 3.03 -10.95
N PHE A 50 0.74 2.42 -9.84
CA PHE A 50 0.00 2.41 -8.59
C PHE A 50 0.82 2.93 -7.41
N LEU A 51 0.24 3.83 -6.62
CA LEU A 51 0.80 4.29 -5.34
C LEU A 51 -0.22 4.10 -4.21
N GLY A 52 0.12 3.27 -3.21
CA GLY A 52 -0.68 3.07 -2.00
C GLY A 52 -0.07 3.76 -0.79
N LEU A 53 -0.87 4.55 -0.06
CA LEU A 53 -0.42 5.26 1.15
C LEU A 53 -1.24 4.81 2.36
N CYS A 54 -0.57 4.40 3.44
CA CYS A 54 -1.18 3.98 4.70
C CYS A 54 -2.29 2.93 4.47
N LEU A 55 -3.57 3.28 4.56
CA LEU A 55 -4.68 2.40 4.21
C LEU A 55 -4.55 1.85 2.78
N GLY A 56 -4.04 2.65 1.84
CA GLY A 56 -3.80 2.22 0.47
C GLY A 56 -2.79 1.08 0.35
N MET A 57 -1.74 1.06 1.18
CA MET A 57 -0.84 -0.08 1.27
C MET A 57 -1.52 -1.31 1.87
N GLN A 58 -2.27 -1.14 2.95
CA GLN A 58 -2.99 -2.24 3.60
C GLN A 58 -3.96 -2.92 2.63
N LEU A 59 -4.72 -2.11 1.87
CA LEU A 59 -5.64 -2.63 0.87
C LEU A 59 -4.94 -3.27 -0.35
N ALA A 60 -3.75 -2.80 -0.71
CA ALA A 60 -2.93 -3.44 -1.75
C ALA A 60 -2.49 -4.85 -1.30
N ILE A 61 -2.14 -5.02 -0.03
CA ILE A 61 -1.81 -6.33 0.54
C ILE A 61 -3.05 -7.23 0.62
N VAL A 62 -4.20 -6.69 1.03
CA VAL A 62 -5.48 -7.42 1.03
C VAL A 62 -5.84 -7.89 -0.39
N GLU A 63 -5.76 -7.00 -1.37
CA GLU A 63 -6.02 -7.33 -2.78
C GLU A 63 -5.11 -8.46 -3.26
N PHE A 64 -3.80 -8.32 -3.04
CA PHE A 64 -2.81 -9.30 -3.47
C PHE A 64 -3.00 -10.66 -2.77
N ALA A 65 -3.28 -10.64 -1.48
CA ALA A 65 -3.56 -11.85 -0.71
C ALA A 65 -4.80 -12.60 -1.25
N ARG A 66 -5.86 -11.88 -1.59
CA ARG A 66 -7.09 -12.48 -2.17
C ARG A 66 -6.87 -13.07 -3.56
N HIS A 67 -6.32 -12.28 -4.46
CA HIS A 67 -6.36 -12.60 -5.90
C HIS A 67 -5.08 -13.24 -6.43
N VAL A 68 -3.98 -13.18 -5.67
CA VAL A 68 -2.70 -13.78 -6.07
C VAL A 68 -2.29 -14.92 -5.14
N CYS A 69 -2.39 -14.72 -3.81
CA CYS A 69 -2.06 -15.78 -2.85
C CYS A 69 -3.19 -16.80 -2.64
N GLY A 70 -4.44 -16.50 -3.06
CA GLY A 70 -5.59 -17.41 -2.95
C GLY A 70 -6.29 -17.39 -1.58
N PHE A 71 -6.03 -16.39 -0.74
CA PHE A 71 -6.73 -16.20 0.54
C PHE A 71 -8.01 -15.38 0.31
N ASN A 72 -9.07 -16.01 -0.21
CA ASN A 72 -10.25 -15.33 -0.75
C ASN A 72 -10.97 -14.36 0.21
N ASP A 73 -10.90 -14.59 1.51
CA ASP A 73 -11.48 -13.73 2.55
C ASP A 73 -10.45 -12.83 3.26
N ALA A 74 -9.21 -12.77 2.74
CA ALA A 74 -8.16 -11.94 3.36
C ALA A 74 -8.64 -10.49 3.58
N HIS A 75 -8.42 -9.98 4.78
CA HIS A 75 -8.84 -8.62 5.13
C HIS A 75 -7.98 -8.04 6.26
N SER A 76 -8.25 -6.77 6.59
CA SER A 76 -7.85 -6.15 7.86
C SER A 76 -8.88 -6.49 8.93
N ILE A 77 -8.44 -6.88 10.13
CA ILE A 77 -9.35 -7.09 11.26
C ILE A 77 -10.05 -5.80 11.71
N GLU A 78 -9.53 -4.62 11.33
CA GLU A 78 -10.20 -3.34 11.56
C GLU A 78 -11.50 -3.23 10.77
N LEU A 79 -11.50 -3.78 9.55
CA LEU A 79 -12.59 -3.64 8.58
C LEU A 79 -13.50 -4.86 8.55
N ASP A 80 -12.94 -6.05 8.76
CA ASP A 80 -13.66 -7.32 8.90
C ASP A 80 -13.07 -8.16 10.04
N PRO A 81 -13.62 -8.03 11.25
CA PRO A 81 -13.18 -8.82 12.40
C PRO A 81 -13.43 -10.33 12.28
N GLN A 82 -14.21 -10.77 11.29
CA GLN A 82 -14.55 -12.18 11.07
C GLN A 82 -13.67 -12.86 10.03
N THR A 83 -12.77 -12.12 9.37
CA THR A 83 -11.87 -12.70 8.37
C THR A 83 -11.06 -13.86 8.96
N THR A 84 -10.95 -14.96 8.21
CA THR A 84 -10.10 -16.09 8.59
C THR A 84 -8.64 -15.90 8.19
N HIS A 85 -8.38 -14.89 7.32
CA HIS A 85 -7.03 -14.51 6.88
C HIS A 85 -6.76 -13.04 7.19
N PRO A 86 -6.48 -12.69 8.47
CA PRO A 86 -6.21 -11.32 8.88
C PRO A 86 -4.79 -10.89 8.45
N VAL A 87 -4.62 -10.56 7.17
CA VAL A 87 -3.33 -10.13 6.61
C VAL A 87 -2.88 -8.76 7.11
N ILE A 88 -3.83 -7.97 7.64
CA ILE A 88 -3.59 -6.72 8.37
C ILE A 88 -4.18 -6.89 9.77
N HIS A 89 -3.33 -6.68 10.79
CA HIS A 89 -3.65 -6.96 12.19
C HIS A 89 -3.07 -5.89 13.12
N LEU A 90 -3.48 -5.88 14.38
CA LEU A 90 -2.80 -5.10 15.43
C LEU A 90 -1.37 -5.61 15.62
N MET A 91 -0.46 -4.72 16.01
CA MET A 91 0.87 -5.17 16.43
C MET A 91 0.76 -6.05 17.69
N PRO A 92 1.62 -7.09 17.83
CA PRO A 92 1.57 -7.99 18.99
C PRO A 92 1.69 -7.28 20.34
N GLU A 93 2.36 -6.14 20.38
CA GLU A 93 2.53 -5.31 21.59
C GLU A 93 1.26 -4.52 21.96
N GLN A 94 0.26 -4.52 21.09
CA GLN A 94 -1.01 -3.79 21.26
C GLN A 94 -2.17 -4.75 21.61
N ASP A 95 -1.96 -6.07 21.56
CA ASP A 95 -2.95 -7.04 21.98
C ASP A 95 -3.15 -6.96 23.51
N GLY A 96 -4.39 -6.61 23.91
CA GLY A 96 -4.77 -6.54 25.34
C GLY A 96 -4.69 -5.13 25.95
N ILE A 97 -4.35 -4.09 25.21
CA ILE A 97 -4.43 -2.71 25.71
C ILE A 97 -5.84 -2.16 25.43
N GLU A 98 -6.65 -2.08 26.49
CA GLU A 98 -8.03 -1.53 26.43
C GLU A 98 -8.06 -0.02 26.13
N ASP A 99 -6.95 0.69 26.27
CA ASP A 99 -6.87 2.14 26.09
C ASP A 99 -6.48 2.50 24.65
N ILE A 100 -7.49 2.71 23.82
CA ILE A 100 -7.43 2.93 22.37
C ILE A 100 -6.51 4.12 21.98
N GLY A 101 -6.27 5.08 22.90
CA GLY A 101 -5.47 6.28 22.63
C GLY A 101 -3.95 6.08 22.59
N GLY A 102 -3.41 5.05 23.26
CA GLY A 102 -1.97 4.83 23.45
C GLY A 102 -1.31 3.91 22.42
N THR A 103 -2.07 3.27 21.54
CA THR A 103 -1.58 2.24 20.61
C THR A 103 -1.29 2.74 19.19
N LEU A 104 -1.51 4.02 18.92
CA LEU A 104 -1.30 4.62 17.61
C LEU A 104 0.20 4.83 17.36
N ARG A 105 0.73 4.27 16.27
CA ARG A 105 2.05 4.60 15.80
C ARG A 105 2.02 5.98 15.17
N LEU A 106 2.48 6.97 15.92
CA LEU A 106 2.39 8.40 15.57
C LEU A 106 3.77 9.03 15.58
N GLY A 107 4.13 9.72 14.50
CA GLY A 107 5.39 10.46 14.40
C GLY A 107 6.33 9.95 13.32
N SER A 108 7.60 10.29 13.43
CA SER A 108 8.65 9.92 12.48
C SER A 108 9.34 8.63 12.93
N TYR A 109 9.38 7.64 12.04
CA TYR A 109 10.02 6.35 12.29
C TYR A 109 11.00 6.01 11.18
N PRO A 110 12.10 5.31 11.51
CA PRO A 110 13.07 4.84 10.53
C PRO A 110 12.52 3.63 9.77
N CYS A 111 12.86 3.57 8.48
CA CYS A 111 12.61 2.44 7.61
C CYS A 111 13.90 2.11 6.85
N VAL A 112 14.31 0.84 6.88
CA VAL A 112 15.44 0.32 6.13
C VAL A 112 14.96 -0.23 4.80
N LEU A 113 15.47 0.31 3.69
CA LEU A 113 15.08 -0.07 2.34
C LEU A 113 15.97 -1.20 1.80
N ASP A 114 15.35 -2.12 1.08
CA ASP A 114 16.07 -3.11 0.28
C ASP A 114 16.77 -2.42 -0.90
N LYS A 115 18.08 -2.64 -1.05
CA LYS A 115 18.90 -1.98 -2.08
C LYS A 115 18.49 -2.30 -3.52
N ASP A 116 17.87 -3.45 -3.73
CA ASP A 116 17.38 -3.90 -5.03
C ASP A 116 15.89 -3.54 -5.24
N SER A 117 15.41 -2.48 -4.56
CA SER A 117 14.02 -2.05 -4.62
C SER A 117 13.83 -0.76 -5.39
N LYS A 118 12.63 -0.58 -5.94
CA LYS A 118 12.18 0.68 -6.53
C LYS A 118 12.18 1.81 -5.48
N ALA A 119 11.79 1.49 -4.26
CA ALA A 119 11.84 2.43 -3.15
C ALA A 119 13.26 2.97 -2.95
N TYR A 120 14.27 2.11 -2.90
CA TYR A 120 15.67 2.54 -2.77
C TYR A 120 16.12 3.43 -3.95
N GLU A 121 15.78 3.06 -5.18
CA GLU A 121 16.08 3.90 -6.37
C GLU A 121 15.50 5.32 -6.23
N LEU A 122 14.27 5.44 -5.68
CA LEU A 122 13.57 6.71 -5.55
C LEU A 122 14.14 7.60 -4.45
N TYR A 123 14.50 7.00 -3.30
CA TYR A 123 15.01 7.76 -2.15
C TYR A 123 16.52 8.00 -2.23
N GLY A 124 17.29 7.08 -2.79
CA GLY A 124 18.74 7.14 -2.85
C GLY A 124 19.45 6.95 -1.50
N GLU A 125 18.73 6.47 -0.49
CA GLU A 125 19.21 6.28 0.88
C GLU A 125 18.76 4.91 1.40
N GLU A 126 19.62 4.22 2.17
CA GLU A 126 19.30 2.92 2.76
C GLU A 126 18.34 3.03 3.93
N THR A 127 18.50 4.06 4.76
CA THR A 127 17.62 4.31 5.90
C THR A 127 16.93 5.65 5.73
N ILE A 128 15.63 5.58 5.61
CA ILE A 128 14.76 6.74 5.50
C ILE A 128 13.96 6.96 6.79
N HIS A 129 13.44 8.16 6.98
CA HIS A 129 12.56 8.48 8.11
C HIS A 129 11.26 9.01 7.57
N GLU A 130 10.16 8.31 7.84
CA GLU A 130 8.83 8.71 7.37
C GLU A 130 7.84 8.90 8.52
N ARG A 131 6.81 9.71 8.26
CA ARG A 131 5.78 9.99 9.27
C ARG A 131 4.65 8.98 9.19
N HIS A 132 4.24 8.48 10.35
CA HIS A 132 3.21 7.46 10.49
C HIS A 132 2.03 7.99 11.32
N ARG A 133 0.84 7.45 11.02
CA ARG A 133 -0.38 7.64 11.79
C ARG A 133 -1.31 6.45 11.55
N HIS A 134 -0.98 5.32 12.17
CA HIS A 134 -1.76 4.09 12.01
C HIS A 134 -1.60 3.18 13.22
N ARG A 135 -2.50 2.21 13.35
CA ARG A 135 -2.54 1.22 14.42
C ARG A 135 -2.33 -0.19 13.90
N TYR A 136 -2.84 -0.46 12.70
CA TYR A 136 -2.80 -1.77 12.08
C TYR A 136 -1.59 -1.88 11.16
N GLU A 137 -1.03 -3.10 11.11
CA GLU A 137 0.20 -3.42 10.41
C GLU A 137 0.02 -4.71 9.61
N VAL A 138 0.97 -4.97 8.70
CA VAL A 138 1.05 -6.25 8.00
C VAL A 138 1.29 -7.37 9.01
N ASN A 139 0.43 -8.38 8.97
CA ASN A 139 0.58 -9.56 9.82
C ASN A 139 1.77 -10.40 9.36
N ASN A 140 2.76 -10.53 10.23
CA ASN A 140 4.01 -11.25 9.93
C ASN A 140 3.81 -12.72 9.55
N TYR A 141 2.70 -13.33 9.97
CA TYR A 141 2.35 -14.71 9.62
C TYR A 141 2.23 -14.93 8.10
N TYR A 142 1.77 -13.91 7.36
CA TYR A 142 1.55 -13.99 5.90
C TYR A 142 2.73 -13.49 5.05
N ARG A 143 3.82 -13.00 5.66
CA ARG A 143 4.94 -12.39 4.90
C ARG A 143 5.55 -13.37 3.90
N GLU A 144 5.74 -14.61 4.29
CA GLU A 144 6.34 -15.63 3.44
C GLU A 144 5.46 -15.94 2.23
N ASP A 145 4.14 -16.04 2.42
CA ASP A 145 3.19 -16.30 1.33
C ASP A 145 3.12 -15.13 0.34
N LEU A 146 3.11 -13.89 0.84
CA LEU A 146 3.17 -12.69 0.02
C LEU A 146 4.45 -12.66 -0.84
N GLN A 147 5.59 -12.95 -0.23
CA GLN A 147 6.89 -12.94 -0.93
C GLN A 147 7.01 -14.08 -1.93
N LYS A 148 6.59 -15.29 -1.60
CA LYS A 148 6.57 -16.44 -2.52
C LYS A 148 5.66 -16.19 -3.73
N SER A 149 4.61 -15.42 -3.54
CA SER A 149 3.67 -15.02 -4.60
C SER A 149 4.16 -13.85 -5.46
N GLY A 150 5.32 -13.24 -5.12
CA GLY A 150 5.96 -12.21 -5.93
C GLY A 150 5.90 -10.79 -5.38
N MET A 151 5.33 -10.56 -4.20
CA MET A 151 5.41 -9.26 -3.54
C MET A 151 6.78 -9.08 -2.88
N LYS A 152 7.41 -7.94 -3.09
CA LYS A 152 8.64 -7.56 -2.41
C LYS A 152 8.31 -6.67 -1.21
N LEU A 153 8.76 -7.05 -0.02
CA LEU A 153 8.69 -6.22 1.18
C LEU A 153 9.92 -5.31 1.19
N SER A 154 9.81 -4.18 0.51
CA SER A 154 10.93 -3.32 0.12
C SER A 154 11.41 -2.37 1.21
N GLY A 155 10.66 -2.22 2.29
CA GLY A 155 11.05 -1.43 3.44
C GLY A 155 10.57 -2.07 4.75
N LEU A 156 11.47 -2.15 5.72
CA LEU A 156 11.21 -2.74 7.03
C LEU A 156 11.63 -1.79 8.15
N SER A 157 11.03 -1.94 9.34
CA SER A 157 11.59 -1.32 10.55
C SER A 157 13.01 -1.84 10.80
N PRO A 158 13.88 -1.09 11.52
CA PRO A 158 15.28 -1.49 11.74
C PRO A 158 15.47 -2.87 12.41
N ASP A 159 14.50 -3.30 13.21
CA ASP A 159 14.45 -4.62 13.83
C ASP A 159 13.86 -5.70 12.90
N GLY A 160 13.43 -5.31 11.69
CA GLY A 160 12.85 -6.19 10.68
C GLY A 160 11.42 -6.66 10.96
N ARG A 161 10.80 -6.23 12.06
CA ARG A 161 9.50 -6.77 12.51
C ARG A 161 8.30 -6.14 11.80
N ILE A 162 8.39 -4.89 11.37
CA ILE A 162 7.29 -4.15 10.75
C ILE A 162 7.57 -3.96 9.26
N VAL A 163 6.58 -4.24 8.44
CA VAL A 163 6.61 -3.96 7.00
C VAL A 163 6.18 -2.53 6.77
N GLU A 164 7.09 -1.71 6.29
CA GLU A 164 6.88 -0.28 6.04
C GLU A 164 6.56 0.05 4.59
N MET A 165 7.08 -0.78 3.67
CA MET A 165 6.87 -0.62 2.22
C MET A 165 6.79 -1.97 1.53
N CYS A 166 5.99 -2.03 0.49
CA CYS A 166 5.95 -3.16 -0.42
C CYS A 166 5.85 -2.70 -1.89
N GLU A 167 6.26 -3.59 -2.79
CA GLU A 167 6.23 -3.35 -4.23
C GLU A 167 6.05 -4.65 -5.00
N LEU A 168 5.64 -4.55 -6.27
CA LEU A 168 5.56 -5.67 -7.20
C LEU A 168 6.65 -5.50 -8.26
N PRO A 169 7.77 -6.24 -8.18
CA PRO A 169 8.88 -6.12 -9.14
C PRO A 169 8.51 -6.49 -10.57
N SER A 170 7.51 -7.37 -10.75
CA SER A 170 6.99 -7.77 -12.06
C SER A 170 6.05 -6.73 -12.70
N HIS A 171 5.63 -5.72 -11.95
CA HIS A 171 4.75 -4.65 -12.41
C HIS A 171 5.58 -3.43 -12.84
N PRO A 172 5.21 -2.69 -13.89
CA PRO A 172 5.95 -1.51 -14.35
C PRO A 172 6.23 -0.49 -13.25
N TRP A 173 5.25 -0.20 -12.41
CA TRP A 173 5.39 0.66 -11.24
C TRP A 173 4.28 0.44 -10.22
N PHE A 174 4.53 -0.36 -9.19
CA PHE A 174 3.59 -0.63 -8.11
C PHE A 174 4.34 -0.54 -6.79
N VAL A 175 4.11 0.54 -6.05
CA VAL A 175 4.77 0.83 -4.77
C VAL A 175 3.73 1.24 -3.74
N ALA A 176 3.88 0.76 -2.52
CA ALA A 176 3.03 1.18 -1.42
C ALA A 176 3.83 1.36 -0.13
N THR A 177 3.41 2.31 0.70
CA THR A 177 4.03 2.64 1.98
C THR A 177 2.99 2.75 3.08
N GLN A 178 3.34 2.28 4.28
CA GLN A 178 2.54 2.46 5.49
C GLN A 178 2.57 3.92 6.01
N ALA A 179 3.54 4.68 5.56
CA ALA A 179 3.74 6.06 5.94
C ALA A 179 2.81 7.05 5.22
N HIS A 180 2.93 8.31 5.61
CA HIS A 180 2.23 9.48 5.08
C HIS A 180 3.22 10.46 4.44
N PRO A 181 3.70 10.20 3.21
CA PRO A 181 4.66 11.06 2.51
C PRO A 181 4.13 12.48 2.24
N GLU A 182 2.81 12.66 2.22
CA GLU A 182 2.17 13.97 2.07
C GLU A 182 2.57 14.97 3.17
N PHE A 183 2.91 14.49 4.35
CA PHE A 183 3.37 15.37 5.44
C PHE A 183 4.78 15.93 5.24
N LYS A 184 5.56 15.33 4.34
CA LYS A 184 6.94 15.74 4.02
C LYS A 184 7.08 16.38 2.64
N SER A 185 6.07 16.24 1.79
CA SER A 185 6.08 16.80 0.43
C SER A 185 5.85 18.32 0.44
N ARG A 186 6.50 19.03 -0.49
CA ARG A 186 6.35 20.47 -0.71
C ARG A 186 6.30 20.75 -2.21
N PRO A 187 5.64 21.82 -2.68
CA PRO A 187 5.57 22.16 -4.10
C PRO A 187 6.92 22.29 -4.78
N ASN A 188 7.90 22.88 -4.09
CA ASN A 188 9.28 23.08 -4.58
C ASN A 188 10.24 21.94 -4.23
N ARG A 189 9.79 20.95 -3.46
CA ARG A 189 10.54 19.74 -3.09
C ARG A 189 9.57 18.58 -2.94
N PRO A 190 9.07 18.03 -4.07
CA PRO A 190 8.12 16.91 -4.02
C PRO A 190 8.78 15.70 -3.38
N HIS A 191 7.99 14.95 -2.62
CA HIS A 191 8.43 13.70 -2.01
C HIS A 191 8.84 12.68 -3.10
N PRO A 192 9.92 11.88 -2.90
CA PRO A 192 10.42 10.93 -3.90
C PRO A 192 9.34 9.99 -4.46
N LEU A 193 8.46 9.46 -3.61
CA LEU A 193 7.37 8.58 -4.06
C LEU A 193 6.38 9.30 -4.99
N PHE A 194 6.00 10.54 -4.70
CA PHE A 194 5.12 11.30 -5.60
C PHE A 194 5.80 11.65 -6.92
N LYS A 195 7.07 12.04 -6.86
CA LYS A 195 7.84 12.31 -8.08
C LYS A 195 7.96 11.07 -8.97
N GLY A 196 8.29 9.93 -8.36
CA GLY A 196 8.40 8.64 -9.06
C GLY A 196 7.06 8.20 -9.65
N PHE A 197 5.98 8.29 -8.88
CA PHE A 197 4.63 7.95 -9.34
C PHE A 197 4.17 8.79 -10.53
N VAL A 198 4.33 10.12 -10.46
CA VAL A 198 3.96 11.01 -11.57
C VAL A 198 4.82 10.74 -12.80
N GLY A 199 6.13 10.51 -12.63
CA GLY A 199 7.00 10.12 -13.73
C GLY A 199 6.58 8.81 -14.40
N ALA A 200 6.23 7.80 -13.61
CA ALA A 200 5.71 6.53 -14.14
C ALA A 200 4.37 6.71 -14.87
N ALA A 201 3.47 7.54 -14.33
CA ALA A 201 2.19 7.83 -14.97
C ALA A 201 2.35 8.55 -16.32
N LEU A 202 3.28 9.48 -16.44
CA LEU A 202 3.61 10.14 -17.70
C LEU A 202 4.16 9.14 -18.73
N ASN A 203 5.11 8.29 -18.33
CA ASN A 203 5.67 7.26 -19.20
C ASN A 203 4.60 6.26 -19.67
N TYR A 204 3.67 5.89 -18.78
CA TYR A 204 2.54 5.04 -19.13
C TYR A 204 1.63 5.72 -20.17
N GLN A 205 1.31 6.99 -19.95
CA GLN A 205 0.50 7.78 -20.89
C GLN A 205 1.15 7.84 -22.27
N ASP A 206 2.44 8.16 -22.35
CA ASP A 206 3.16 8.28 -23.63
C ASP A 206 3.24 6.96 -24.39
N SER A 207 3.25 5.82 -23.69
CA SER A 207 3.30 4.49 -24.30
C SER A 207 1.95 3.93 -24.74
N HIS A 208 0.82 4.58 -24.34
CA HIS A 208 -0.55 4.13 -24.63
C HIS A 208 -1.36 5.18 -25.45
N GLN A 209 -0.71 6.23 -25.93
CA GLN A 209 -1.24 7.16 -26.94
C GLN A 209 -0.79 6.69 -28.34
#